data_76bf6ba502e362ee2f44d6adaa6bf94d
#
_entry.id   76bf6ba502e362ee2f44d6adaa6bf94d
#
_cell.length_a   1.000
_cell.length_b   1.000
_cell.length_c   1.000
_cell.angle_alpha   90.00
_cell.angle_beta   90.00
_cell.angle_gamma   90.00
#
_symmetry.space_group_name_H-M   'P 1'
#
loop_
_entity.id
_entity.type
_entity.pdbx_description
1 polymer ?
#
loop_
_entity_poly.entity_id
_entity_poly.type
_entity_poly.pdbx_seq_one_letter_code
_entity_poly.pdbx_strand_id
1 'polypeptide(L)'
;MDSAKERKAIERLKAFEPADGYYLAYSGGKDSDCIKILAQLSGVKFEAVHNLTTVDAPETVRYVQSQPDVKIDKAYDKNGNHVTMWNLIVKKLMPPTRLARYCCSELKERGGIGRVVITGVRWSESGRRRESADVVKIIGKPKSTMKIADEIGTEYQQTYQGGIIFNDDNDKNRRLVEHCYRTTKTMVNPIVDWSDDEVWDFLGYYGCKSNPLYECGFNRIGCIGCPMAGKHRYVEFERYPKYKQNFINAFDRMLERRKQLGRVAKMSWQTGQDVFRWWLGEDFTQLTFDDLEV
;
A
#
# COMPACT_ATOMS: atom_id res chain seq x y z
N MET A 1 -6.22 8.93 -25.61
CA MET A 1 -6.78 8.00 -24.59
C MET A 1 -7.47 6.81 -25.27
N ASP A 2 -7.22 5.57 -24.85
CA ASP A 2 -7.88 4.38 -25.36
C ASP A 2 -9.25 4.17 -24.67
N SER A 3 -10.33 4.53 -25.36
CA SER A 3 -11.70 4.37 -24.86
C SER A 3 -12.12 2.91 -24.60
N ALA A 4 -11.42 1.94 -25.18
CA ALA A 4 -11.67 0.51 -24.96
C ALA A 4 -11.13 0.08 -23.59
N LYS A 5 -9.95 0.55 -23.18
CA LYS A 5 -9.39 0.27 -21.85
C LYS A 5 -10.19 0.92 -20.73
N GLU A 6 -10.68 2.14 -20.94
CA GLU A 6 -11.58 2.80 -19.98
C GLU A 6 -12.87 2.01 -19.78
N ARG A 7 -13.54 1.63 -20.89
CA ARG A 7 -14.75 0.80 -20.82
C ARG A 7 -14.50 -0.51 -20.08
N LYS A 8 -13.41 -1.20 -20.40
CA LYS A 8 -13.03 -2.45 -19.73
C LYS A 8 -12.79 -2.24 -18.22
N ALA A 9 -12.15 -1.14 -17.82
CA ALA A 9 -11.95 -0.82 -16.41
C ALA A 9 -13.28 -0.56 -15.68
N ILE A 10 -14.21 0.15 -16.32
CA ILE A 10 -15.57 0.39 -15.82
C ILE A 10 -16.36 -0.93 -15.71
N GLU A 11 -16.28 -1.81 -16.71
CA GLU A 11 -16.92 -3.12 -16.71
C GLU A 11 -16.40 -3.97 -15.55
N ARG A 12 -15.08 -3.99 -15.31
CA ARG A 12 -14.47 -4.68 -14.16
C ARG A 12 -15.02 -4.17 -12.82
N LEU A 13 -15.18 -2.86 -12.66
CA LEU A 13 -15.74 -2.28 -11.45
C LEU A 13 -17.20 -2.69 -11.25
N LYS A 14 -18.02 -2.64 -12.31
CA LYS A 14 -19.42 -3.07 -12.25
C LYS A 14 -19.56 -4.56 -11.97
N ALA A 15 -18.67 -5.38 -12.55
CA ALA A 15 -18.72 -6.83 -12.44
C ALA A 15 -18.53 -7.34 -11.01
N PHE A 16 -17.67 -6.68 -10.23
CA PHE A 16 -17.30 -7.12 -8.88
C PHE A 16 -17.82 -6.18 -7.77
N GLU A 17 -18.80 -5.32 -8.08
CA GLU A 17 -19.39 -4.43 -7.09
C GLU A 17 -20.08 -5.21 -5.97
N PRO A 18 -19.63 -5.08 -4.71
CA PRO A 18 -20.29 -5.71 -3.58
C PRO A 18 -21.52 -4.92 -3.15
N ALA A 19 -22.49 -5.58 -2.52
CA ALA A 19 -23.74 -4.97 -2.09
C ALA A 19 -23.55 -3.76 -1.15
N ASP A 20 -22.51 -3.78 -0.31
CA ASP A 20 -22.14 -2.73 0.64
C ASP A 20 -21.18 -1.68 0.04
N GLY A 21 -20.89 -1.77 -1.26
CA GLY A 21 -20.01 -0.88 -1.99
C GLY A 21 -18.53 -1.12 -1.69
N TYR A 22 -17.68 -0.55 -2.50
CA TYR A 22 -16.23 -0.71 -2.42
C TYR A 22 -15.58 0.13 -1.33
N TYR A 23 -14.46 -0.36 -0.79
CA TYR A 23 -13.43 0.45 -0.15
C TYR A 23 -12.37 0.84 -1.18
N LEU A 24 -12.29 2.11 -1.57
CA LEU A 24 -11.29 2.61 -2.51
C LEU A 24 -10.06 3.07 -1.72
N ALA A 25 -8.94 2.35 -1.88
CA ALA A 25 -7.68 2.69 -1.22
C ALA A 25 -7.03 3.90 -1.90
N TYR A 26 -7.27 5.10 -1.36
CA TYR A 26 -6.79 6.36 -1.93
C TYR A 26 -5.45 6.77 -1.34
N SER A 27 -4.40 6.82 -2.15
CA SER A 27 -3.05 7.19 -1.70
C SER A 27 -2.66 8.64 -1.97
N GLY A 28 -3.44 9.37 -2.76
CA GLY A 28 -3.09 10.72 -3.26
C GLY A 28 -2.06 10.71 -4.40
N GLY A 29 -1.84 9.56 -5.03
CA GLY A 29 -1.01 9.43 -6.22
C GLY A 29 -1.85 9.20 -7.48
N LYS A 30 -1.25 9.36 -8.68
CA LYS A 30 -1.90 9.28 -10.00
C LYS A 30 -2.80 8.07 -10.19
N ASP A 31 -2.35 6.90 -9.73
CA ASP A 31 -3.10 5.66 -9.89
C ASP A 31 -4.37 5.67 -9.01
N SER A 32 -4.31 6.25 -7.81
CA SER A 32 -5.48 6.41 -6.96
C SER A 32 -6.46 7.48 -7.45
N ASP A 33 -5.97 8.53 -8.10
CA ASP A 33 -6.81 9.52 -8.77
C ASP A 33 -7.55 8.89 -9.95
N CYS A 34 -6.83 8.10 -10.75
CA CYS A 34 -7.38 7.38 -11.89
C CYS A 34 -8.51 6.42 -11.47
N ILE A 35 -8.29 5.55 -10.48
CA ILE A 35 -9.33 4.61 -10.03
C ILE A 35 -10.52 5.31 -9.36
N LYS A 36 -10.31 6.48 -8.73
CA LYS A 36 -11.40 7.27 -8.16
C LYS A 36 -12.30 7.84 -9.25
N ILE A 37 -11.73 8.42 -10.31
CA ILE A 37 -12.49 8.91 -11.46
C ILE A 37 -13.23 7.75 -12.15
N LEU A 38 -12.59 6.61 -12.37
CA LEU A 38 -13.23 5.42 -12.94
C LEU A 38 -14.39 4.91 -12.08
N ALA A 39 -14.26 4.91 -10.77
CA ALA A 39 -15.33 4.52 -9.86
C ALA A 39 -16.54 5.49 -9.95
N GLN A 40 -16.29 6.80 -10.07
CA GLN A 40 -17.33 7.80 -10.30
C GLN A 40 -18.03 7.59 -11.64
N LEU A 41 -17.26 7.39 -12.72
CA LEU A 41 -17.80 7.15 -14.07
C LEU A 41 -18.60 5.85 -14.17
N SER A 42 -18.20 4.84 -13.45
CA SER A 42 -18.90 3.54 -13.43
C SER A 42 -20.24 3.58 -12.70
N GLY A 43 -20.43 4.57 -11.82
CA GLY A 43 -21.63 4.68 -10.98
C GLY A 43 -21.70 3.67 -9.83
N VAL A 44 -20.63 2.92 -9.57
CA VAL A 44 -20.58 1.96 -8.45
C VAL A 44 -20.53 2.68 -7.10
N LYS A 45 -21.02 2.04 -6.07
CA LYS A 45 -20.94 2.54 -4.69
C LYS A 45 -19.53 2.36 -4.15
N PHE A 46 -18.93 3.42 -3.63
CA PHE A 46 -17.61 3.34 -3.01
C PHE A 46 -17.41 4.39 -1.91
N GLU A 47 -16.48 4.11 -1.04
CA GLU A 47 -15.93 5.05 -0.03
C GLU A 47 -14.43 5.17 -0.29
N ALA A 48 -13.96 6.36 -0.67
CA ALA A 48 -12.53 6.64 -0.86
C ALA A 48 -11.89 6.98 0.49
N VAL A 49 -10.85 6.22 0.86
CA VAL A 49 -10.19 6.37 2.17
C VAL A 49 -8.69 6.45 2.02
N HIS A 50 -8.12 7.53 2.57
CA HIS A 50 -6.69 7.69 2.75
C HIS A 50 -6.27 7.25 4.15
N ASN A 51 -5.49 6.19 4.24
CA ASN A 51 -4.91 5.74 5.51
C ASN A 51 -3.66 6.55 5.82
N LEU A 52 -3.75 7.49 6.76
CA LEU A 52 -2.65 8.38 7.16
C LEU A 52 -1.52 7.57 7.80
N THR A 53 -0.32 7.64 7.22
CA THR A 53 0.85 6.87 7.69
C THR A 53 1.72 7.64 8.67
N THR A 54 1.48 8.96 8.84
CA THR A 54 2.29 9.92 9.61
C THR A 54 3.69 10.17 9.05
N VAL A 55 4.03 9.53 7.95
CA VAL A 55 5.24 9.77 7.14
C VAL A 55 4.88 10.09 5.68
N ASP A 56 3.65 10.48 5.43
CA ASP A 56 3.22 11.04 4.15
C ASP A 56 3.84 12.43 3.96
N ALA A 57 4.19 12.77 2.73
CA ALA A 57 4.67 14.12 2.42
C ALA A 57 3.61 15.18 2.74
N PRO A 58 3.99 16.36 3.27
CA PRO A 58 3.02 17.43 3.59
C PRO A 58 2.17 17.84 2.39
N GLU A 59 2.75 17.84 1.19
CA GLU A 59 2.05 18.12 -0.06
C GLU A 59 0.97 17.08 -0.34
N THR A 60 1.28 15.79 -0.12
CA THR A 60 0.31 14.70 -0.28
C THR A 60 -0.83 14.83 0.72
N VAL A 61 -0.54 15.16 1.98
CA VAL A 61 -1.60 15.35 3.00
C VAL A 61 -2.52 16.51 2.60
N ARG A 62 -1.96 17.65 2.19
CA ARG A 62 -2.75 18.82 1.73
C ARG A 62 -3.57 18.48 0.48
N TYR A 63 -2.97 17.75 -0.47
CA TYR A 63 -3.67 17.30 -1.67
C TYR A 63 -4.86 16.39 -1.33
N VAL A 64 -4.66 15.42 -0.46
CA VAL A 64 -5.76 14.55 0.00
C VAL A 64 -6.84 15.34 0.74
N GLN A 65 -6.46 16.29 1.58
CA GLN A 65 -7.41 17.17 2.29
C GLN A 65 -8.23 18.06 1.35
N SER A 66 -7.69 18.39 0.18
CA SER A 66 -8.43 19.15 -0.84
C SER A 66 -9.46 18.30 -1.61
N GLN A 67 -9.48 16.98 -1.41
CA GLN A 67 -10.44 16.07 -2.03
C GLN A 67 -11.66 15.90 -1.12
N PRO A 68 -12.81 16.51 -1.41
CA PRO A 68 -13.94 16.56 -0.48
C PRO A 68 -14.61 15.19 -0.24
N ASP A 69 -14.45 14.28 -1.18
CA ASP A 69 -15.01 12.93 -1.19
C ASP A 69 -14.04 11.85 -0.64
N VAL A 70 -12.88 12.27 -0.11
CA VAL A 70 -11.88 11.36 0.46
C VAL A 70 -11.85 11.49 1.98
N LYS A 71 -12.15 10.39 2.67
CA LYS A 71 -12.02 10.29 4.11
C LYS A 71 -10.56 10.03 4.51
N ILE A 72 -10.06 10.76 5.50
CA ILE A 72 -8.76 10.50 6.10
C ILE A 72 -8.94 9.64 7.34
N ASP A 73 -8.34 8.46 7.33
CA ASP A 73 -8.41 7.52 8.43
C ASP A 73 -7.06 7.43 9.17
N LYS A 74 -7.11 7.45 10.50
CA LYS A 74 -5.96 7.38 11.41
C LYS A 74 -5.95 6.04 12.14
N ALA A 75 -4.76 5.46 12.30
CA ALA A 75 -4.61 4.23 13.06
C ALA A 75 -4.68 4.50 14.57
N TYR A 76 -5.46 3.70 15.29
CA TYR A 76 -5.53 3.73 16.75
C TYR A 76 -5.23 2.34 17.31
N ASP A 77 -4.56 2.30 18.46
CA ASP A 77 -4.37 1.07 19.22
C ASP A 77 -5.63 0.70 20.03
N LYS A 78 -5.60 -0.47 20.69
CA LYS A 78 -6.71 -0.94 21.53
C LYS A 78 -7.05 -0.03 22.73
N ASN A 79 -6.16 0.89 23.06
CA ASN A 79 -6.35 1.85 24.15
C ASN A 79 -6.79 3.23 23.63
N GLY A 80 -7.06 3.36 22.32
CA GLY A 80 -7.46 4.62 21.69
C GLY A 80 -6.31 5.59 21.40
N ASN A 81 -5.05 5.18 21.55
CA ASN A 81 -3.91 6.04 21.23
C ASN A 81 -3.60 6.02 19.72
N HIS A 82 -3.32 7.19 19.18
CA HIS A 82 -2.93 7.33 17.77
C HIS A 82 -1.62 6.58 17.48
N VAL A 83 -1.69 5.60 16.57
CA VAL A 83 -0.52 4.85 16.12
C VAL A 83 0.18 5.63 15.02
N THR A 84 1.46 5.96 15.25
CA THR A 84 2.32 6.68 14.31
C THR A 84 3.53 5.84 13.94
N MET A 85 4.21 6.19 12.85
CA MET A 85 5.49 5.56 12.49
C MET A 85 6.48 5.63 13.66
N TRP A 86 6.50 6.76 14.35
CA TRP A 86 7.45 7.06 15.42
C TRP A 86 7.30 6.16 16.63
N ASN A 87 6.06 5.86 17.06
CA ASN A 87 5.82 4.95 18.17
C ASN A 87 5.81 3.47 17.73
N LEU A 88 5.53 3.18 16.47
CA LEU A 88 5.70 1.82 15.93
C LEU A 88 7.15 1.36 15.92
N ILE A 89 8.10 2.21 15.51
CA ILE A 89 9.53 1.89 15.52
C ILE A 89 9.95 1.48 16.95
N VAL A 90 9.55 2.24 17.96
CA VAL A 90 9.86 1.95 19.36
C VAL A 90 9.20 0.66 19.83
N LYS A 91 7.93 0.43 19.47
CA LYS A 91 7.17 -0.76 19.83
C LYS A 91 7.74 -2.03 19.20
N LYS A 92 8.13 -1.96 17.92
CA LYS A 92 8.68 -3.11 17.16
C LYS A 92 10.15 -3.38 17.44
N LEU A 93 10.85 -2.45 18.11
CA LEU A 93 12.26 -2.54 18.49
C LEU A 93 13.23 -2.69 17.29
N MET A 94 12.81 -2.28 16.11
CA MET A 94 13.60 -2.33 14.88
C MET A 94 13.11 -1.29 13.86
N PRO A 95 13.97 -0.80 12.96
CA PRO A 95 13.56 -0.01 11.82
C PRO A 95 12.64 -0.81 10.87
N PRO A 96 11.73 -0.16 10.13
CA PRO A 96 11.02 -0.83 9.05
C PRO A 96 12.01 -1.19 7.93
N THR A 97 11.94 -2.43 7.42
CA THR A 97 12.78 -2.90 6.33
C THR A 97 11.96 -3.42 5.15
N ARG A 98 12.64 -3.82 4.08
CA ARG A 98 11.96 -4.45 2.93
C ARG A 98 11.29 -5.78 3.30
N LEU A 99 11.81 -6.49 4.29
CA LEU A 99 11.27 -7.75 4.81
C LEU A 99 10.27 -7.50 5.93
N ALA A 100 10.63 -6.67 6.92
CA ALA A 100 9.78 -6.35 8.06
C ALA A 100 8.94 -5.08 7.78
N ARG A 101 7.85 -5.25 7.03
CA ARG A 101 6.95 -4.18 6.59
C ARG A 101 5.80 -3.92 7.55
N TYR A 102 6.05 -3.98 8.85
CA TYR A 102 5.02 -3.76 9.87
C TYR A 102 4.31 -2.41 9.73
N CYS A 103 4.99 -1.39 9.21
CA CYS A 103 4.38 -0.08 8.95
C CYS A 103 3.25 -0.16 7.91
N CYS A 104 3.38 -1.01 6.89
CA CYS A 104 2.30 -1.20 5.91
C CYS A 104 1.09 -1.87 6.56
N SER A 105 1.28 -2.96 7.30
CA SER A 105 0.17 -3.68 7.95
C SER A 105 -0.54 -2.85 9.02
N GLU A 106 0.20 -2.09 9.82
CA GLU A 106 -0.35 -1.33 10.94
C GLU A 106 -0.96 0.02 10.53
N LEU A 107 -0.38 0.71 9.53
CA LEU A 107 -0.81 2.06 9.16
C LEU A 107 -1.57 2.11 7.84
N LYS A 108 -1.19 1.32 6.84
CA LYS A 108 -1.67 1.47 5.47
C LYS A 108 -2.67 0.40 5.03
N GLU A 109 -2.43 -0.86 5.42
CA GLU A 109 -3.19 -2.01 4.90
C GLU A 109 -4.30 -2.48 5.85
N ARG A 110 -4.55 -1.80 6.96
CA ARG A 110 -5.56 -2.12 7.96
C ARG A 110 -6.99 -1.78 7.51
N GLY A 111 -7.12 -0.84 6.56
CA GLY A 111 -8.42 -0.45 6.02
C GLY A 111 -9.01 -1.48 5.07
N GLY A 112 -10.34 -1.48 4.94
CA GLY A 112 -11.06 -2.35 4.01
C GLY A 112 -11.15 -3.82 4.44
N ILE A 113 -10.89 -4.14 5.71
CA ILE A 113 -11.11 -5.50 6.23
C ILE A 113 -12.59 -5.86 6.12
N GLY A 114 -12.90 -7.02 5.53
CA GLY A 114 -14.27 -7.48 5.29
C GLY A 114 -15.01 -6.72 4.17
N ARG A 115 -14.28 -5.97 3.35
CA ARG A 115 -14.81 -5.27 2.16
C ARG A 115 -14.00 -5.63 0.91
N VAL A 116 -14.59 -5.44 -0.26
CA VAL A 116 -13.83 -5.49 -1.52
C VAL A 116 -13.10 -4.17 -1.69
N VAL A 117 -11.77 -4.23 -1.88
CA VAL A 117 -10.90 -3.06 -1.97
C VAL A 117 -10.56 -2.76 -3.43
N ILE A 118 -10.83 -1.55 -3.91
CA ILE A 118 -10.27 -1.09 -5.19
C ILE A 118 -8.85 -0.60 -4.97
N THR A 119 -7.91 -1.05 -5.81
CA THR A 119 -6.53 -0.58 -5.80
C THR A 119 -6.03 -0.23 -7.20
N GLY A 120 -5.12 0.75 -7.28
CA GLY A 120 -4.47 1.18 -8.53
C GLY A 120 -3.21 0.37 -8.86
N VAL A 121 -3.21 -0.92 -8.56
CA VAL A 121 -2.06 -1.81 -8.86
C VAL A 121 -1.99 -2.09 -10.35
N ARG A 122 -0.78 -1.99 -10.94
CA ARG A 122 -0.56 -2.23 -12.37
C ARG A 122 0.63 -3.16 -12.61
N TRP A 123 0.56 -3.93 -13.69
CA TRP A 123 1.64 -4.82 -14.14
C TRP A 123 2.91 -4.05 -14.53
N SER A 124 2.75 -2.83 -15.05
CA SER A 124 3.86 -1.96 -15.48
C SER A 124 4.76 -1.48 -14.33
N GLU A 125 4.29 -1.53 -13.08
CA GLU A 125 5.08 -1.06 -11.92
C GLU A 125 6.30 -1.95 -11.61
N SER A 126 6.23 -3.24 -11.82
CA SER A 126 7.35 -4.17 -11.65
C SER A 126 7.03 -5.59 -12.14
N GLY A 127 8.08 -6.38 -12.46
CA GLY A 127 7.93 -7.80 -12.81
C GLY A 127 7.19 -8.60 -11.72
N ARG A 128 7.48 -8.34 -10.43
CA ARG A 128 6.76 -8.99 -9.32
C ARG A 128 5.27 -8.66 -9.30
N ARG A 129 4.87 -7.45 -9.72
CA ARG A 129 3.45 -7.08 -9.84
C ARG A 129 2.78 -7.88 -10.94
N ARG A 130 3.46 -8.07 -12.08
CA ARG A 130 2.95 -8.86 -13.20
C ARG A 130 2.66 -10.31 -12.82
N GLU A 131 3.47 -10.88 -11.94
CA GLU A 131 3.31 -12.28 -11.47
C GLU A 131 2.31 -12.43 -10.30
N SER A 132 2.05 -11.38 -9.54
CA SER A 132 1.31 -11.46 -8.26
C SER A 132 0.04 -10.63 -8.20
N ALA A 133 -0.36 -9.98 -9.30
CA ALA A 133 -1.57 -9.18 -9.38
C ALA A 133 -2.30 -9.44 -10.69
N ASP A 134 -3.61 -9.49 -10.62
CA ASP A 134 -4.52 -9.52 -11.76
C ASP A 134 -5.74 -8.66 -11.43
N VAL A 135 -6.77 -8.69 -12.28
CA VAL A 135 -8.03 -7.94 -12.08
C VAL A 135 -8.57 -8.16 -10.68
N VAL A 136 -8.62 -9.40 -10.22
CA VAL A 136 -8.98 -9.73 -8.84
C VAL A 136 -7.84 -10.47 -8.16
N LYS A 137 -7.61 -10.12 -6.90
CA LYS A 137 -6.68 -10.81 -6.00
C LYS A 137 -7.37 -11.09 -4.68
N ILE A 138 -7.40 -12.35 -4.27
CA ILE A 138 -7.92 -12.79 -2.97
C ILE A 138 -6.76 -13.31 -2.12
N ILE A 139 -6.54 -12.67 -0.96
CA ILE A 139 -5.54 -13.06 0.03
C ILE A 139 -6.29 -13.55 1.28
N GLY A 140 -6.20 -14.84 1.59
CA GLY A 140 -6.88 -15.44 2.73
C GLY A 140 -6.21 -16.71 3.18
N LYS A 141 -6.90 -17.53 3.98
CA LYS A 141 -6.42 -18.87 4.30
C LYS A 141 -6.39 -19.69 3.01
N PRO A 142 -5.20 -20.00 2.45
CA PRO A 142 -5.07 -20.49 1.07
C PRO A 142 -5.95 -21.71 0.78
N LYS A 143 -5.92 -22.69 1.70
CA LYS A 143 -6.66 -23.96 1.55
C LYS A 143 -8.18 -23.79 1.47
N SER A 144 -8.77 -22.87 2.23
CA SER A 144 -10.23 -22.66 2.18
C SER A 144 -10.68 -21.90 0.95
N THR A 145 -9.94 -20.87 0.55
CA THR A 145 -10.26 -20.08 -0.65
C THR A 145 -10.12 -20.92 -1.92
N MET A 146 -9.05 -21.71 -2.02
CA MET A 146 -8.81 -22.61 -3.16
C MET A 146 -9.89 -23.70 -3.24
N LYS A 147 -10.24 -24.32 -2.10
CA LYS A 147 -11.32 -25.32 -2.06
C LYS A 147 -12.63 -24.75 -2.58
N ILE A 148 -12.99 -23.53 -2.18
CA ILE A 148 -14.20 -22.86 -2.66
C ILE A 148 -14.10 -22.56 -4.16
N ALA A 149 -12.94 -22.09 -4.62
CA ALA A 149 -12.70 -21.82 -6.05
C ALA A 149 -12.85 -23.10 -6.90
N ASP A 150 -12.31 -24.22 -6.41
CA ASP A 150 -12.41 -25.52 -7.05
C ASP A 150 -13.89 -26.03 -7.08
N GLU A 151 -14.62 -25.88 -5.96
CA GLU A 151 -16.05 -26.24 -5.87
C GLU A 151 -16.93 -25.42 -6.82
N ILE A 152 -16.62 -24.14 -7.01
CA ILE A 152 -17.30 -23.25 -7.96
C ILE A 152 -16.85 -23.53 -9.40
N GLY A 153 -15.67 -24.13 -9.59
CA GLY A 153 -15.05 -24.40 -10.88
C GLY A 153 -14.48 -23.11 -11.50
N THR A 154 -13.87 -22.26 -10.68
CA THR A 154 -13.19 -21.02 -11.10
C THR A 154 -11.78 -21.32 -11.55
N GLU A 155 -11.36 -20.80 -12.70
CA GLU A 155 -9.96 -20.81 -13.11
C GLU A 155 -9.19 -19.71 -12.38
N TYR A 156 -8.07 -20.07 -11.75
CA TYR A 156 -7.25 -19.13 -11.00
C TYR A 156 -5.76 -19.50 -11.05
N GLN A 157 -4.92 -18.53 -10.77
CA GLN A 157 -3.49 -18.73 -10.53
C GLN A 157 -3.15 -18.53 -9.04
N GLN A 158 -2.36 -19.41 -8.48
CA GLN A 158 -1.87 -19.25 -7.12
C GLN A 158 -0.70 -18.28 -7.08
N THR A 159 -0.72 -17.33 -6.13
CA THR A 159 0.38 -16.40 -5.93
C THR A 159 1.43 -16.96 -4.96
N TYR A 160 2.66 -16.52 -5.10
CA TYR A 160 3.76 -16.87 -4.20
C TYR A 160 3.43 -16.63 -2.71
N GLN A 161 2.59 -15.66 -2.40
CA GLN A 161 2.18 -15.31 -1.03
C GLN A 161 0.96 -16.10 -0.52
N GLY A 162 0.53 -17.13 -1.25
CA GLY A 162 -0.56 -18.00 -0.86
C GLY A 162 -1.97 -17.46 -1.12
N GLY A 163 -2.12 -16.42 -1.92
CA GLY A 163 -3.40 -15.95 -2.46
C GLY A 163 -3.67 -16.51 -3.85
N ILE A 164 -4.83 -16.18 -4.40
CA ILE A 164 -5.22 -16.48 -5.79
C ILE A 164 -5.46 -15.20 -6.57
N ILE A 165 -5.22 -15.26 -7.88
CA ILE A 165 -5.50 -14.18 -8.83
C ILE A 165 -6.24 -14.72 -10.05
N PHE A 166 -7.10 -13.90 -10.65
CA PHE A 166 -7.78 -14.17 -11.89
C PHE A 166 -8.17 -12.87 -12.60
N ASN A 167 -8.40 -12.92 -13.91
CA ASN A 167 -8.69 -11.75 -14.75
C ASN A 167 -10.06 -11.78 -15.42
N ASP A 168 -10.78 -12.86 -15.29
CA ASP A 168 -12.08 -13.05 -15.92
C ASP A 168 -13.22 -12.61 -14.98
N ASP A 169 -14.25 -11.95 -15.53
CA ASP A 169 -15.40 -11.41 -14.80
C ASP A 169 -16.66 -12.28 -14.92
N ASN A 170 -16.49 -13.56 -15.26
CA ASN A 170 -17.59 -14.50 -15.37
C ASN A 170 -18.36 -14.71 -14.05
N ASP A 171 -19.55 -15.29 -14.12
CA ASP A 171 -20.42 -15.49 -12.96
C ASP A 171 -19.80 -16.33 -11.84
N LYS A 172 -18.92 -17.28 -12.18
CA LYS A 172 -18.20 -18.10 -11.19
C LYS A 172 -17.25 -17.24 -10.37
N ASN A 173 -16.50 -16.36 -11.02
CA ASN A 173 -15.55 -15.45 -10.38
C ASN A 173 -16.26 -14.43 -9.50
N ARG A 174 -17.41 -13.91 -9.94
CA ARG A 174 -18.25 -13.01 -9.13
C ARG A 174 -18.74 -13.71 -7.85
N ARG A 175 -19.28 -14.92 -7.96
CA ARG A 175 -19.70 -15.74 -6.80
C ARG A 175 -18.55 -16.01 -5.84
N LEU A 176 -17.35 -16.27 -6.34
CA LEU A 176 -16.17 -16.46 -5.50
C LEU A 176 -15.85 -15.22 -4.69
N VAL A 177 -15.87 -14.04 -5.32
CA VAL A 177 -15.66 -12.74 -4.62
C VAL A 177 -16.72 -12.54 -3.55
N GLU A 178 -18.00 -12.69 -3.87
CA GLU A 178 -19.11 -12.54 -2.92
C GLU A 178 -18.98 -13.46 -1.70
N HIS A 179 -18.51 -14.68 -1.92
CA HIS A 179 -18.32 -15.65 -0.83
C HIS A 179 -17.12 -15.32 0.04
N CYS A 180 -16.04 -14.83 -0.55
CA CYS A 180 -14.75 -14.70 0.13
C CYS A 180 -14.51 -13.34 0.79
N TYR A 181 -15.05 -12.23 0.29
CA TYR A 181 -14.58 -10.89 0.66
C TYR A 181 -14.72 -10.54 2.14
N ARG A 182 -15.72 -11.09 2.84
CA ARG A 182 -15.95 -10.81 4.29
C ARG A 182 -14.91 -11.44 5.19
N THR A 183 -14.27 -12.52 4.76
CA THR A 183 -13.32 -13.31 5.57
C THR A 183 -11.88 -13.26 5.05
N THR A 184 -11.68 -12.67 3.88
CA THR A 184 -10.39 -12.55 3.20
C THR A 184 -10.08 -11.09 2.90
N LYS A 185 -8.89 -10.81 2.37
CA LYS A 185 -8.55 -9.53 1.76
C LYS A 185 -8.74 -9.65 0.24
N THR A 186 -9.88 -9.16 -0.24
CA THR A 186 -10.21 -9.18 -1.66
C THR A 186 -9.96 -7.82 -2.29
N MET A 187 -9.20 -7.79 -3.38
CA MET A 187 -8.82 -6.57 -4.10
C MET A 187 -9.25 -6.67 -5.56
N VAL A 188 -9.78 -5.58 -6.10
CA VAL A 188 -10.09 -5.38 -7.52
C VAL A 188 -9.15 -4.30 -8.06
N ASN A 189 -8.46 -4.61 -9.15
CA ASN A 189 -7.47 -3.75 -9.79
C ASN A 189 -7.95 -3.40 -11.20
N PRO A 190 -8.83 -2.39 -11.37
CA PRO A 190 -9.48 -2.12 -12.65
C PRO A 190 -8.49 -1.72 -13.76
N ILE A 191 -7.37 -1.10 -13.39
CA ILE A 191 -6.33 -0.60 -14.31
C ILE A 191 -5.07 -1.46 -14.33
N VAL A 192 -5.17 -2.75 -14.00
CA VAL A 192 -4.02 -3.65 -13.82
C VAL A 192 -3.13 -3.74 -15.08
N ASP A 193 -3.73 -3.64 -16.25
CA ASP A 193 -3.11 -3.72 -17.58
C ASP A 193 -2.74 -2.35 -18.21
N TRP A 194 -2.85 -1.25 -17.43
CA TRP A 194 -2.52 0.09 -17.91
C TRP A 194 -1.02 0.41 -17.75
N SER A 195 -0.48 1.13 -18.74
CA SER A 195 0.86 1.74 -18.66
C SER A 195 0.85 3.05 -17.86
N ASP A 196 2.02 3.62 -17.61
CA ASP A 196 2.13 4.95 -16.99
C ASP A 196 1.56 6.05 -17.89
N ASP A 197 1.83 5.97 -19.19
CA ASP A 197 1.35 6.96 -20.16
C ASP A 197 -0.17 6.94 -20.26
N GLU A 198 -0.79 5.76 -20.28
CA GLU A 198 -2.24 5.61 -20.30
C GLU A 198 -2.93 6.20 -19.04
N VAL A 199 -2.30 6.08 -17.88
CA VAL A 199 -2.79 6.72 -16.65
C VAL A 199 -2.71 8.25 -16.77
N TRP A 200 -1.59 8.79 -17.28
CA TRP A 200 -1.43 10.24 -17.45
C TRP A 200 -2.36 10.81 -18.51
N ASP A 201 -2.52 10.12 -19.65
CA ASP A 201 -3.47 10.51 -20.70
C ASP A 201 -4.90 10.55 -20.18
N PHE A 202 -5.28 9.55 -19.36
CA PHE A 202 -6.60 9.52 -18.74
C PHE A 202 -6.81 10.70 -17.79
N LEU A 203 -5.86 10.95 -16.89
CA LEU A 203 -5.95 12.06 -15.94
C LEU A 203 -6.00 13.42 -16.64
N GLY A 204 -5.19 13.58 -17.70
CA GLY A 204 -5.20 14.78 -18.53
C GLY A 204 -6.52 14.99 -19.25
N TYR A 205 -7.11 13.93 -19.80
CA TYR A 205 -8.42 13.99 -20.47
C TYR A 205 -9.55 14.44 -19.55
N TYR A 206 -9.54 13.97 -18.29
CA TYR A 206 -10.53 14.38 -17.28
C TYR A 206 -10.14 15.65 -16.51
N GLY A 207 -9.07 16.34 -16.90
CA GLY A 207 -8.61 17.58 -16.27
C GLY A 207 -8.23 17.43 -14.79
N CYS A 208 -7.78 16.25 -14.40
CA CYS A 208 -7.39 15.97 -13.02
C CYS A 208 -6.09 16.71 -12.67
N LYS A 209 -6.17 17.61 -11.68
CA LYS A 209 -4.98 18.21 -11.07
C LYS A 209 -4.37 17.21 -10.10
N SER A 210 -3.36 16.48 -10.55
CA SER A 210 -2.67 15.48 -9.74
C SER A 210 -1.84 16.10 -8.60
N ASN A 211 -1.35 15.25 -7.72
CA ASN A 211 -0.50 15.66 -6.60
C ASN A 211 0.70 16.51 -7.06
N PRO A 212 0.93 17.71 -6.46
CA PRO A 212 1.96 18.65 -6.91
C PRO A 212 3.40 18.12 -6.83
N LEU A 213 3.63 17.02 -6.11
CA LEU A 213 4.95 16.39 -6.08
C LEU A 213 5.40 15.84 -7.45
N TYR A 214 4.47 15.52 -8.34
CA TYR A 214 4.81 15.11 -9.71
C TYR A 214 5.47 16.25 -10.48
N GLU A 215 5.04 17.50 -10.29
CA GLU A 215 5.65 18.69 -10.87
C GLU A 215 7.04 18.98 -10.27
N CYS A 216 7.32 18.44 -9.07
CA CYS A 216 8.62 18.51 -8.40
C CYS A 216 9.58 17.37 -8.81
N GLY A 217 9.26 16.61 -9.86
CA GLY A 217 10.11 15.52 -10.37
C GLY A 217 9.96 14.18 -9.63
N PHE A 218 8.96 14.03 -8.78
CA PHE A 218 8.67 12.73 -8.16
C PHE A 218 7.88 11.85 -9.15
N ASN A 219 8.44 10.70 -9.51
CA ASN A 219 7.75 9.73 -10.38
C ASN A 219 6.76 8.86 -9.60
N ARG A 220 6.86 8.83 -8.28
CA ARG A 220 6.03 8.03 -7.39
C ARG A 220 5.74 8.77 -6.10
N ILE A 221 4.47 8.76 -5.69
CA ILE A 221 4.04 9.27 -4.38
C ILE A 221 3.96 8.12 -3.38
N GLY A 222 4.56 8.30 -2.20
CA GLY A 222 4.60 7.29 -1.14
C GLY A 222 5.03 7.85 0.20
N CYS A 223 5.24 6.95 1.16
CA CYS A 223 5.77 7.33 2.47
C CYS A 223 7.21 7.81 2.36
N ILE A 224 7.54 8.93 3.00
CA ILE A 224 8.92 9.44 3.09
C ILE A 224 9.79 8.40 3.82
N GLY A 225 10.95 8.10 3.25
CA GLY A 225 11.89 7.13 3.81
C GLY A 225 11.45 5.67 3.65
N CYS A 226 10.49 5.37 2.77
CA CYS A 226 10.04 4.00 2.56
C CYS A 226 11.19 3.07 2.12
N PRO A 227 11.47 1.95 2.81
CA PRO A 227 12.53 1.02 2.40
C PRO A 227 12.37 0.48 0.98
N MET A 228 11.14 0.50 0.43
CA MET A 228 10.85 0.10 -0.95
C MET A 228 11.25 1.16 -2.00
N ALA A 229 11.51 2.40 -1.58
CA ALA A 229 11.90 3.49 -2.48
C ALA A 229 13.38 3.43 -2.91
N GLY A 230 14.18 2.54 -2.32
CA GLY A 230 15.60 2.38 -2.68
C GLY A 230 16.39 3.68 -2.49
N LYS A 231 17.17 4.04 -3.50
CA LYS A 231 18.01 5.27 -3.48
C LYS A 231 17.19 6.57 -3.47
N HIS A 232 15.93 6.53 -3.87
CA HIS A 232 15.06 7.73 -3.88
C HIS A 232 14.88 8.32 -2.46
N ARG A 233 15.07 7.52 -1.40
CA ARG A 233 15.05 7.98 0.00
C ARG A 233 16.02 9.13 0.28
N TYR A 234 17.16 9.19 -0.41
CA TYR A 234 18.12 10.27 -0.22
C TYR A 234 17.53 11.61 -0.66
N VAL A 235 16.89 11.65 -1.83
CA VAL A 235 16.19 12.84 -2.35
C VAL A 235 15.04 13.23 -1.41
N GLU A 236 14.30 12.25 -0.89
CA GLU A 236 13.21 12.50 0.07
C GLU A 236 13.75 13.14 1.36
N PHE A 237 14.85 12.64 1.93
CA PHE A 237 15.42 13.17 3.16
C PHE A 237 16.15 14.51 2.97
N GLU A 238 16.67 14.80 1.81
CA GLU A 238 17.19 16.12 1.45
C GLU A 238 16.05 17.14 1.40
N ARG A 239 14.94 16.82 0.76
CA ARG A 239 13.75 17.69 0.68
C ARG A 239 13.05 17.83 2.04
N TYR A 240 13.03 16.78 2.85
CA TYR A 240 12.30 16.73 4.12
C TYR A 240 13.24 16.47 5.33
N PRO A 241 14.14 17.39 5.68
CA PRO A 241 15.14 17.17 6.74
C PRO A 241 14.50 16.96 8.12
N LYS A 242 13.31 17.52 8.37
CA LYS A 242 12.56 17.26 9.62
C LYS A 242 12.14 15.79 9.75
N TYR A 243 11.77 15.12 8.66
CA TYR A 243 11.44 13.70 8.69
C TYR A 243 12.69 12.85 8.96
N LYS A 244 13.82 13.19 8.34
CA LYS A 244 15.12 12.58 8.66
C LYS A 244 15.39 12.63 10.16
N GLN A 245 15.30 13.82 10.77
CA GLN A 245 15.52 13.99 12.20
C GLN A 245 14.53 13.21 13.05
N ASN A 246 13.26 13.17 12.66
CA ASN A 246 12.24 12.39 13.36
C ASN A 246 12.53 10.88 13.34
N PHE A 247 13.06 10.35 12.23
CA PHE A 247 13.49 8.94 12.15
C PHE A 247 14.68 8.70 13.10
N ILE A 248 15.70 9.56 13.09
CA ILE A 248 16.85 9.46 13.99
C ILE A 248 16.39 9.47 15.46
N ASN A 249 15.52 10.40 15.83
CA ASN A 249 14.98 10.50 17.19
C ASN A 249 14.14 9.26 17.56
N ALA A 250 13.41 8.67 16.61
CA ALA A 250 12.65 7.45 16.85
C ALA A 250 13.58 6.24 17.04
N PHE A 251 14.70 6.19 16.32
CA PHE A 251 15.71 5.15 16.48
C PHE A 251 16.45 5.27 17.81
N ASP A 252 16.78 6.49 18.28
CA ASP A 252 17.34 6.70 19.62
C ASP A 252 16.41 6.15 20.70
N ARG A 253 15.12 6.51 20.65
CA ARG A 253 14.13 6.00 21.59
C ARG A 253 13.94 4.48 21.49
N MET A 254 14.06 3.92 20.30
CA MET A 254 14.03 2.48 20.09
C MET A 254 15.22 1.79 20.77
N LEU A 255 16.44 2.32 20.63
CA LEU A 255 17.64 1.80 21.27
C LEU A 255 17.53 1.89 22.80
N GLU A 256 17.06 3.00 23.33
CA GLU A 256 16.79 3.15 24.76
C GLU A 256 15.78 2.10 25.27
N ARG A 257 14.67 1.89 24.53
CA ARG A 257 13.68 0.86 24.86
C ARG A 257 14.26 -0.55 24.84
N ARG A 258 15.15 -0.84 23.89
CA ARG A 258 15.89 -2.13 23.85
C ARG A 258 16.75 -2.31 25.09
N LYS A 259 17.49 -1.27 25.53
CA LYS A 259 18.30 -1.31 26.77
C LYS A 259 17.44 -1.62 28.00
N GLN A 260 16.29 -0.93 28.14
CA GLN A 260 15.35 -1.17 29.25
C GLN A 260 14.82 -2.62 29.29
N LEU A 261 14.69 -3.26 28.15
CA LEU A 261 14.20 -4.65 28.02
C LEU A 261 15.32 -5.71 28.10
N GLY A 262 16.57 -5.30 28.38
CA GLY A 262 17.72 -6.20 28.36
C GLY A 262 18.08 -6.76 26.98
N ARG A 263 17.46 -6.22 25.91
CA ARG A 263 17.71 -6.62 24.52
C ARG A 263 18.84 -5.78 23.92
N VAL A 264 19.95 -5.67 24.64
CA VAL A 264 21.17 -5.04 24.11
C VAL A 264 21.79 -6.04 23.17
N ALA A 265 21.50 -5.89 21.89
CA ALA A 265 21.95 -6.83 20.87
C ALA A 265 23.47 -6.73 20.64
N LYS A 266 24.02 -7.77 20.07
CA LYS A 266 25.32 -7.84 19.36
C LYS A 266 25.46 -6.80 18.23
N MET A 267 24.56 -5.81 18.15
CA MET A 267 24.51 -4.79 17.12
C MET A 267 25.43 -3.63 17.48
N SER A 268 26.21 -3.16 16.53
CA SER A 268 27.15 -2.04 16.64
C SER A 268 26.48 -0.65 16.82
N TRP A 269 25.15 -0.58 16.85
CA TRP A 269 24.42 0.69 16.95
C TRP A 269 24.49 1.28 18.35
N GLN A 270 25.08 2.46 18.46
CA GLN A 270 25.15 3.23 19.69
C GLN A 270 24.11 4.37 19.71
N THR A 271 23.83 4.94 18.55
CA THR A 271 22.95 6.10 18.35
C THR A 271 21.92 5.86 17.28
N GLY A 272 20.83 6.64 17.30
CA GLY A 272 19.85 6.65 16.23
C GLY A 272 20.42 7.01 14.87
N GLN A 273 21.52 7.79 14.86
CA GLN A 273 22.25 8.11 13.63
C GLN A 273 22.95 6.87 13.03
N ASP A 274 23.49 5.98 13.85
CA ASP A 274 24.08 4.72 13.38
C ASP A 274 23.01 3.83 12.76
N VAL A 275 21.86 3.71 13.44
CA VAL A 275 20.70 3.00 12.91
C VAL A 275 20.23 3.59 11.58
N PHE A 276 20.20 4.92 11.47
CA PHE A 276 19.76 5.61 10.27
C PHE A 276 20.69 5.35 9.09
N ARG A 277 22.01 5.39 9.29
CA ARG A 277 23.01 5.06 8.26
C ARG A 277 22.87 3.61 7.79
N TRP A 278 22.82 2.68 8.73
CA TRP A 278 22.57 1.28 8.43
C TRP A 278 21.26 1.09 7.65
N TRP A 279 20.20 1.76 8.08
CA TRP A 279 18.88 1.67 7.44
C TRP A 279 18.86 2.21 6.01
N LEU A 280 19.70 3.20 5.71
CA LEU A 280 19.91 3.69 4.34
C LEU A 280 20.81 2.79 3.50
N GLY A 281 21.57 1.89 4.12
CA GLY A 281 22.56 1.05 3.46
C GLY A 281 23.91 1.75 3.27
N GLU A 282 24.24 2.74 4.12
CA GLU A 282 25.52 3.43 4.10
C GLU A 282 26.60 2.69 4.87
N ASP A 283 26.24 1.90 5.86
CA ASP A 283 27.17 1.06 6.62
C ASP A 283 27.14 -0.37 6.06
N PHE A 284 28.25 -0.80 5.47
CA PHE A 284 28.46 -2.13 4.89
C PHE A 284 28.82 -3.22 5.93
N THR A 285 28.58 -3.02 7.21
CA THR A 285 28.62 -4.12 8.18
C THR A 285 27.44 -5.02 7.91
N GLN A 286 27.69 -6.05 7.12
CA GLN A 286 26.73 -7.11 6.79
C GLN A 286 26.22 -7.74 8.08
N LEU A 287 24.94 -7.51 8.42
CA LEU A 287 24.26 -8.32 9.42
C LEU A 287 24.22 -9.75 8.89
N THR A 288 24.79 -10.67 9.62
CA THR A 288 24.61 -12.10 9.38
C THR A 288 23.22 -12.53 9.82
N PHE A 289 22.72 -13.66 9.33
CA PHE A 289 21.42 -14.22 9.74
C PHE A 289 21.34 -14.45 11.26
N ASP A 290 22.47 -14.68 11.94
CA ASP A 290 22.60 -14.86 13.39
C ASP A 290 22.28 -13.58 14.18
N ASP A 291 22.31 -12.40 13.54
CA ASP A 291 21.94 -11.12 14.14
C ASP A 291 20.41 -10.87 14.13
N LEU A 292 19.65 -11.73 13.46
CA LEU A 292 18.20 -11.62 13.27
C LEU A 292 17.39 -12.59 14.14
N GLU A 293 18.03 -13.40 15.00
CA GLU A 293 17.30 -14.22 15.98
C GLU A 293 16.57 -13.34 17.00
N VAL A 294 15.25 -13.29 16.85
CA VAL A 294 14.27 -12.70 17.77
C VAL A 294 13.40 -13.80 18.32
#